data_3083aafff559202a769598779151fc17
#
_entry.id   3083aafff559202a769598779151fc17
#
_cell.length_a   1.000
_cell.length_b   1.000
_cell.length_c   1.000
_cell.angle_alpha   90.00
_cell.angle_beta   90.00
_cell.angle_gamma   90.00
#
_symmetry.space_group_name_H-M   'P 1'
#
loop_
_entity.id
_entity.type
_entity.pdbx_description
1 polymer ?
#
loop_
_entity_poly.entity_id
_entity_poly.type
_entity_poly.pdbx_seq_one_letter_code
_entity_poly.pdbx_strand_id
1 'polypeptide(L)'
;MIIVEKVNLSDKEQRQANELTERVQKADRTYSDFYLSNQFNYFQDMPTFILAYDGNKLVGLTMLYADEGPEEEVEVNLEVDPEFRRQGIATRMFEHAKRIMVQYGYHKWEFVTEKVFLEKNPSFLKNMSLKVVPEDSDYYMRTVEPVMIEKTDKLNQVLAVKPLTMSYVDQVAKAHSNAFGDAIATSTKYIKNSLLDKDTKSFILLKGNEVLGYCAVDHGENEDYFFGLFIDKPFRGKGFGTFFIKKMMVILQKEGSKVFALNADVDNKAAIHIYEKAGFKILSETLYLKSQES
;
A
#
# COMPACT_ATOMS: atom_id res chain seq x y z
N MET A 1 14.09 27.30 0.52
CA MET A 1 13.48 25.97 0.35
C MET A 1 14.10 25.29 -0.87
N ILE A 2 14.53 24.04 -0.72
CA ILE A 2 15.19 23.22 -1.76
C ILE A 2 14.28 22.04 -2.04
N ILE A 3 14.10 21.69 -3.33
CA ILE A 3 13.40 20.47 -3.76
C ILE A 3 14.45 19.52 -4.36
N VAL A 4 14.39 18.26 -3.93
CA VAL A 4 15.32 17.20 -4.33
C VAL A 4 14.52 16.00 -4.85
N GLU A 5 14.96 15.43 -5.97
CA GLU A 5 14.38 14.22 -6.56
C GLU A 5 15.27 13.01 -6.23
N LYS A 6 14.64 11.91 -5.85
CA LYS A 6 15.31 10.68 -5.43
C LYS A 6 14.65 9.45 -6.03
N VAL A 7 15.46 8.51 -6.47
CA VAL A 7 14.98 7.16 -6.84
C VAL A 7 14.70 6.35 -5.57
N ASN A 8 15.62 6.40 -4.62
CA ASN A 8 15.52 5.73 -3.32
C ASN A 8 15.83 6.71 -2.20
N LEU A 9 15.27 6.47 -1.03
CA LEU A 9 15.55 7.22 0.19
C LEU A 9 16.68 6.55 0.97
N SER A 10 17.57 7.36 1.54
CA SER A 10 18.49 6.90 2.58
C SER A 10 17.74 6.69 3.90
N ASP A 11 18.32 5.92 4.84
CA ASP A 11 17.74 5.70 6.18
C ASP A 11 17.39 7.01 6.91
N LYS A 12 18.20 8.06 6.69
CA LYS A 12 17.92 9.38 7.24
C LYS A 12 16.69 10.02 6.62
N GLU A 13 16.56 9.94 5.29
CA GLU A 13 15.42 10.50 4.56
C GLU A 13 14.13 9.72 4.86
N GLN A 14 14.20 8.40 5.02
CA GLN A 14 13.06 7.59 5.47
C GLN A 14 12.56 8.01 6.85
N ARG A 15 13.46 8.17 7.83
CA ARG A 15 13.06 8.69 9.15
C ARG A 15 12.44 10.07 9.07
N GLN A 16 13.00 10.98 8.26
CA GLN A 16 12.42 12.32 8.08
C GLN A 16 11.04 12.28 7.40
N ALA A 17 10.83 11.36 6.46
CA ALA A 17 9.54 11.11 5.83
C ALA A 17 8.51 10.63 6.87
N ASN A 18 8.83 9.60 7.65
CA ASN A 18 7.95 9.11 8.72
C ASN A 18 7.60 10.21 9.74
N GLU A 19 8.60 10.98 10.19
CA GLU A 19 8.35 12.13 11.09
C GLU A 19 7.43 13.20 10.46
N LEU A 20 7.53 13.44 9.14
CA LEU A 20 6.65 14.35 8.44
C LEU A 20 5.22 13.77 8.38
N THR A 21 5.08 12.51 7.97
CA THR A 21 3.80 11.81 7.88
C THR A 21 3.08 11.80 9.24
N GLU A 22 3.78 11.52 10.34
CA GLU A 22 3.20 11.59 11.69
C GLU A 22 2.64 12.99 12.02
N ARG A 23 3.35 14.07 11.66
CA ARG A 23 2.86 15.44 11.88
C ARG A 23 1.62 15.74 11.04
N VAL A 24 1.59 15.26 9.79
CA VAL A 24 0.45 15.43 8.88
C VAL A 24 -0.75 14.65 9.38
N GLN A 25 -0.57 13.36 9.68
CA GLN A 25 -1.64 12.49 10.22
C GLN A 25 -2.26 13.07 11.49
N LYS A 26 -1.45 13.54 12.42
CA LYS A 26 -1.94 14.18 13.65
C LYS A 26 -2.78 15.43 13.38
N ALA A 27 -2.37 16.24 12.43
CA ALA A 27 -3.09 17.47 12.07
C ALA A 27 -4.38 17.17 11.30
N ASP A 28 -4.33 16.26 10.34
CA ASP A 28 -5.43 15.95 9.42
C ASP A 28 -6.34 14.84 9.94
N ARG A 29 -5.89 14.05 10.91
CA ARG A 29 -6.53 12.81 11.42
C ARG A 29 -6.61 11.73 10.35
N THR A 30 -5.61 11.68 9.49
CA THR A 30 -5.40 10.62 8.52
C THR A 30 -4.63 9.46 9.15
N TYR A 31 -4.54 8.33 8.46
CA TYR A 31 -4.01 7.08 9.03
C TYR A 31 -2.98 6.40 8.13
N SER A 32 -3.09 6.54 6.80
CA SER A 32 -2.26 5.81 5.85
C SER A 32 -0.82 6.33 5.85
N ASP A 33 0.14 5.41 5.90
CA ASP A 33 1.56 5.70 5.71
C ASP A 33 1.91 5.67 4.21
N PHE A 34 2.99 6.33 3.82
CA PHE A 34 3.53 6.22 2.47
C PHE A 34 4.37 4.96 2.32
N TYR A 35 4.24 4.31 1.17
CA TYR A 35 5.18 3.26 0.77
C TYR A 35 6.52 3.89 0.38
N LEU A 36 7.53 3.73 1.24
CA LEU A 36 8.84 4.43 1.10
C LEU A 36 9.87 3.62 0.30
N SER A 37 9.41 2.86 -0.70
CA SER A 37 10.27 2.09 -1.62
C SER A 37 9.82 2.28 -3.08
N ASN A 38 10.75 2.11 -4.03
CA ASN A 38 10.42 2.09 -5.46
C ASN A 38 10.40 0.67 -6.04
N GLN A 39 10.47 -0.35 -5.18
CA GLN A 39 10.67 -1.76 -5.58
C GLN A 39 9.58 -2.28 -6.54
N PHE A 40 8.35 -1.79 -6.40
CA PHE A 40 7.24 -2.20 -7.27
C PHE A 40 7.09 -1.33 -8.51
N ASN A 41 7.72 -0.17 -8.60
CA ASN A 41 7.62 0.67 -9.78
C ASN A 41 8.11 -0.04 -11.05
N TYR A 42 7.45 0.21 -12.16
CA TYR A 42 7.78 -0.38 -13.46
C TYR A 42 9.20 -0.01 -13.91
N PHE A 43 9.55 1.29 -13.82
CA PHE A 43 10.88 1.80 -14.06
C PHE A 43 11.64 1.97 -12.75
N GLN A 44 12.64 1.13 -12.51
CA GLN A 44 13.42 1.12 -11.26
C GLN A 44 14.40 2.30 -11.13
N ASP A 45 14.65 3.03 -12.20
CA ASP A 45 15.51 4.22 -12.27
C ASP A 45 14.71 5.53 -12.25
N MET A 46 13.38 5.47 -12.26
CA MET A 46 12.52 6.64 -12.19
C MET A 46 12.64 7.30 -10.80
N PRO A 47 12.89 8.63 -10.73
CA PRO A 47 12.80 9.34 -9.46
C PRO A 47 11.39 9.19 -8.87
N THR A 48 11.31 8.48 -7.75
CA THR A 48 10.05 8.11 -7.09
C THR A 48 9.65 9.12 -6.04
N PHE A 49 10.64 9.77 -5.42
CA PHE A 49 10.42 10.68 -4.30
C PHE A 49 10.83 12.10 -4.65
N ILE A 50 9.97 13.07 -4.34
CA ILE A 50 10.25 14.50 -4.41
C ILE A 50 10.19 15.06 -2.98
N LEU A 51 11.31 15.53 -2.47
CA LEU A 51 11.50 15.99 -1.10
C LEU A 51 11.67 17.51 -1.08
N ALA A 52 10.86 18.20 -0.30
CA ALA A 52 10.97 19.66 -0.08
C ALA A 52 11.57 19.93 1.30
N TYR A 53 12.68 20.67 1.34
CA TYR A 53 13.40 21.02 2.57
C TYR A 53 13.35 22.52 2.86
N ASP A 54 13.11 22.86 4.13
CA ASP A 54 13.40 24.19 4.70
C ASP A 54 14.60 24.04 5.65
N GLY A 55 15.76 24.55 5.23
CA GLY A 55 17.02 24.20 5.89
C GLY A 55 17.26 22.68 5.87
N ASN A 56 17.32 22.07 7.05
CA ASN A 56 17.49 20.63 7.22
C ASN A 56 16.17 19.88 7.54
N LYS A 57 15.05 20.60 7.67
CA LYS A 57 13.75 20.01 8.00
C LYS A 57 13.06 19.61 6.71
N LEU A 58 12.61 18.35 6.61
CA LEU A 58 11.71 17.90 5.56
C LEU A 58 10.32 18.49 5.85
N VAL A 59 9.78 19.24 4.89
CA VAL A 59 8.50 19.95 5.00
C VAL A 59 7.51 19.57 3.91
N GLY A 60 7.91 18.74 2.96
CA GLY A 60 7.03 18.17 1.96
C GLY A 60 7.61 16.91 1.36
N LEU A 61 6.74 15.95 1.06
CA LEU A 61 7.03 14.67 0.44
C LEU A 61 6.02 14.41 -0.67
N THR A 62 6.51 13.98 -1.83
CA THR A 62 5.68 13.34 -2.87
C THR A 62 6.28 12.00 -3.19
N MET A 63 5.44 10.98 -3.32
CA MET A 63 5.79 9.64 -3.76
C MET A 63 4.97 9.31 -5.01
N LEU A 64 5.64 8.77 -6.04
CA LEU A 64 5.04 8.30 -7.29
C LEU A 64 5.01 6.77 -7.26
N TYR A 65 3.81 6.19 -7.15
CA TYR A 65 3.63 4.75 -7.26
C TYR A 65 3.18 4.41 -8.68
N ALA A 66 4.01 3.70 -9.44
CA ALA A 66 3.85 3.41 -10.85
C ALA A 66 4.29 1.96 -11.14
N ASP A 67 3.54 1.00 -10.63
CA ASP A 67 3.85 -0.43 -10.73
C ASP A 67 3.54 -1.02 -12.10
N GLU A 68 2.75 -0.34 -12.91
CA GLU A 68 2.40 -0.70 -14.26
C GLU A 68 3.11 0.19 -15.31
N GLY A 69 3.00 -0.20 -16.59
CA GLY A 69 3.65 0.52 -17.71
C GLY A 69 3.02 1.89 -18.00
N PRO A 70 3.63 2.70 -18.92
CA PRO A 70 3.22 4.09 -19.19
C PRO A 70 1.79 4.30 -19.71
N GLU A 71 1.14 3.24 -20.16
CA GLU A 71 -0.29 3.29 -20.59
C GLU A 71 -1.26 3.41 -19.41
N GLU A 72 -0.81 3.05 -18.23
CA GLU A 72 -1.58 3.06 -16.99
C GLU A 72 -1.35 4.33 -16.16
N GLU A 73 -2.06 4.47 -15.05
CA GLU A 73 -2.03 5.65 -14.20
C GLU A 73 -0.92 5.57 -13.16
N VAL A 74 -0.41 6.73 -12.75
CA VAL A 74 0.52 6.85 -11.62
C VAL A 74 -0.24 7.38 -10.41
N GLU A 75 -0.17 6.67 -9.30
CA GLU A 75 -0.66 7.20 -8.04
C GLU A 75 0.32 8.23 -7.46
N VAL A 76 -0.19 9.42 -7.19
CA VAL A 76 0.57 10.53 -6.62
C VAL A 76 0.15 10.74 -5.17
N ASN A 77 0.98 10.32 -4.25
CA ASN A 77 0.85 10.60 -2.84
C ASN A 77 1.65 11.86 -2.50
N LEU A 78 1.00 12.87 -1.93
CA LEU A 78 1.61 14.18 -1.67
C LEU A 78 1.18 14.75 -0.32
N GLU A 79 2.15 15.11 0.51
CA GLU A 79 1.90 15.77 1.78
C GLU A 79 2.81 16.97 2.00
N VAL A 80 2.33 17.93 2.79
CA VAL A 80 3.07 19.13 3.23
C VAL A 80 2.83 19.34 4.71
N ASP A 81 3.92 19.56 5.45
CA ASP A 81 3.90 19.90 6.87
C ASP A 81 2.85 21.01 7.13
N PRO A 82 1.91 20.81 8.06
CA PRO A 82 0.83 21.74 8.33
C PRO A 82 1.27 23.19 8.51
N GLU A 83 2.43 23.41 9.15
CA GLU A 83 3.00 24.75 9.39
C GLU A 83 3.51 25.43 8.11
N PHE A 84 3.75 24.66 7.05
CA PHE A 84 4.32 25.14 5.79
C PHE A 84 3.31 25.17 4.63
N ARG A 85 2.03 24.87 4.90
CA ARG A 85 0.96 24.87 3.87
C ARG A 85 0.67 26.29 3.38
N ARG A 86 -0.02 26.35 2.22
CA ARG A 86 -0.44 27.61 1.57
C ARG A 86 0.71 28.52 1.12
N GLN A 87 1.90 27.95 0.94
CA GLN A 87 3.11 28.61 0.44
C GLN A 87 3.54 28.10 -0.96
N GLY A 88 2.64 27.38 -1.66
CA GLY A 88 2.88 26.84 -3.00
C GLY A 88 3.83 25.64 -3.04
N ILE A 89 4.14 25.00 -1.90
CA ILE A 89 5.08 23.86 -1.82
C ILE A 89 4.51 22.67 -2.60
N ALA A 90 3.26 22.28 -2.34
CA ALA A 90 2.59 21.17 -3.04
C ALA A 90 2.60 21.38 -4.56
N THR A 91 2.26 22.57 -5.03
CA THR A 91 2.25 22.91 -6.46
C THR A 91 3.63 22.70 -7.09
N ARG A 92 4.68 23.20 -6.43
CA ARG A 92 6.05 23.06 -6.95
C ARG A 92 6.51 21.60 -6.96
N MET A 93 6.22 20.82 -5.93
CA MET A 93 6.54 19.39 -5.91
C MET A 93 5.78 18.66 -7.01
N PHE A 94 4.52 18.99 -7.22
CA PHE A 94 3.72 18.36 -8.27
C PHE A 94 4.22 18.73 -9.70
N GLU A 95 4.75 19.93 -9.92
CA GLU A 95 5.40 20.26 -11.20
C GLU A 95 6.65 19.39 -11.45
N HIS A 96 7.43 19.08 -10.41
CA HIS A 96 8.51 18.10 -10.51
C HIS A 96 7.98 16.71 -10.84
N ALA A 97 6.94 16.26 -10.14
CA ALA A 97 6.28 14.97 -10.38
C ALA A 97 5.80 14.84 -11.83
N LYS A 98 5.06 15.83 -12.34
CA LYS A 98 4.59 15.84 -13.74
C LYS A 98 5.73 15.72 -14.76
N ARG A 99 6.82 16.46 -14.55
CA ARG A 99 7.97 16.40 -15.43
C ARG A 99 8.60 15.00 -15.43
N ILE A 100 8.75 14.38 -14.27
CA ILE A 100 9.27 13.02 -14.13
C ILE A 100 8.34 12.05 -14.85
N MET A 101 7.05 12.06 -14.57
CA MET A 101 6.06 11.17 -15.18
C MET A 101 6.11 11.26 -16.71
N VAL A 102 6.06 12.47 -17.27
CA VAL A 102 6.12 12.70 -18.72
C VAL A 102 7.44 12.20 -19.32
N GLN A 103 8.58 12.38 -18.64
CA GLN A 103 9.88 11.89 -19.08
C GLN A 103 9.91 10.35 -19.22
N TYR A 104 9.17 9.64 -18.36
CA TYR A 104 9.05 8.18 -18.40
C TYR A 104 7.83 7.69 -19.21
N GLY A 105 7.12 8.60 -19.90
CA GLY A 105 6.03 8.30 -20.82
C GLY A 105 4.64 8.22 -20.17
N TYR A 106 4.52 8.47 -18.87
CA TYR A 106 3.22 8.51 -18.21
C TYR A 106 2.50 9.82 -18.48
N HIS A 107 1.24 9.72 -18.87
CA HIS A 107 0.37 10.86 -19.16
C HIS A 107 -0.91 10.88 -18.35
N LYS A 108 -1.12 9.85 -17.52
CA LYS A 108 -2.26 9.71 -16.62
C LYS A 108 -1.77 9.60 -15.19
N TRP A 109 -2.46 10.25 -14.28
CA TRP A 109 -2.17 10.16 -12.84
C TRP A 109 -3.41 10.49 -12.03
N GLU A 110 -3.42 10.02 -10.81
CA GLU A 110 -4.41 10.35 -9.81
C GLU A 110 -3.75 10.65 -8.48
N PHE A 111 -4.41 11.51 -7.68
CA PHE A 111 -3.97 11.74 -6.32
C PHE A 111 -4.69 10.80 -5.37
N VAL A 112 -3.99 10.32 -4.37
CA VAL A 112 -4.55 9.51 -3.30
C VAL A 112 -4.73 10.38 -2.06
N THR A 113 -5.89 10.27 -1.40
CA THR A 113 -6.18 10.98 -0.15
C THR A 113 -7.17 10.19 0.69
N GLU A 114 -7.37 10.62 1.93
CA GLU A 114 -8.39 10.07 2.80
C GLU A 114 -9.61 10.99 2.89
N LYS A 115 -10.81 10.40 2.94
CA LYS A 115 -12.09 11.11 3.04
C LYS A 115 -12.11 12.12 4.18
N VAL A 116 -11.53 11.75 5.33
CA VAL A 116 -11.46 12.64 6.51
C VAL A 116 -10.68 13.93 6.23
N PHE A 117 -9.66 13.89 5.35
CA PHE A 117 -8.97 15.09 4.91
C PHE A 117 -9.89 16.01 4.12
N LEU A 118 -10.67 15.48 3.19
CA LEU A 118 -11.62 16.27 2.38
C LEU A 118 -12.74 16.85 3.24
N GLU A 119 -13.25 16.12 4.22
CA GLU A 119 -14.26 16.61 5.15
C GLU A 119 -13.77 17.82 5.96
N LYS A 120 -12.50 17.83 6.35
CA LYS A 120 -11.86 18.97 7.04
C LYS A 120 -11.48 20.11 6.10
N ASN A 121 -11.29 19.82 4.83
CA ASN A 121 -10.86 20.77 3.82
C ASN A 121 -11.86 20.87 2.65
N PRO A 122 -13.12 21.27 2.88
CA PRO A 122 -14.21 21.18 1.89
C PRO A 122 -13.98 21.98 0.62
N SER A 123 -13.10 22.98 0.65
CA SER A 123 -12.73 23.76 -0.53
C SER A 123 -11.55 23.16 -1.32
N PHE A 124 -10.93 22.07 -0.84
CA PHE A 124 -9.71 21.52 -1.44
C PHE A 124 -9.93 21.10 -2.89
N LEU A 125 -10.93 20.26 -3.16
CA LEU A 125 -11.24 19.79 -4.51
C LEU A 125 -11.45 20.93 -5.49
N LYS A 126 -12.26 21.92 -5.11
CA LYS A 126 -12.51 23.12 -5.95
C LYS A 126 -11.25 23.91 -6.22
N ASN A 127 -10.43 24.15 -5.18
CA ASN A 127 -9.21 24.95 -5.30
C ASN A 127 -8.13 24.28 -6.14
N MET A 128 -8.16 22.94 -6.20
CA MET A 128 -7.20 22.14 -6.96
C MET A 128 -7.75 21.68 -8.31
N SER A 129 -9.00 22.02 -8.67
CA SER A 129 -9.70 21.55 -9.87
C SER A 129 -9.70 20.01 -9.97
N LEU A 130 -9.95 19.36 -8.84
CA LEU A 130 -10.01 17.90 -8.72
C LEU A 130 -11.45 17.41 -8.51
N LYS A 131 -11.70 16.17 -8.88
CA LYS A 131 -12.93 15.41 -8.60
C LYS A 131 -12.57 14.06 -7.99
N VAL A 132 -13.43 13.54 -7.11
CA VAL A 132 -13.34 12.16 -6.63
C VAL A 132 -13.73 11.22 -7.75
N VAL A 133 -13.03 10.09 -7.87
CA VAL A 133 -13.41 8.95 -8.72
C VAL A 133 -14.32 8.04 -7.90
N PRO A 134 -15.64 8.01 -8.18
CA PRO A 134 -16.60 7.34 -7.28
C PRO A 134 -16.47 5.82 -7.26
N GLU A 135 -15.97 5.25 -8.37
CA GLU A 135 -15.84 3.80 -8.56
C GLU A 135 -14.60 3.22 -7.89
N ASP A 136 -13.62 4.08 -7.57
CA ASP A 136 -12.35 3.68 -6.98
C ASP A 136 -12.27 4.23 -5.56
N SER A 137 -12.49 3.39 -4.57
CA SER A 137 -12.24 3.73 -3.17
C SER A 137 -11.96 2.48 -2.35
N ASP A 138 -11.11 2.63 -1.35
CA ASP A 138 -10.71 1.57 -0.46
C ASP A 138 -11.00 1.93 1.00
N TYR A 139 -11.37 0.94 1.80
CA TYR A 139 -11.31 1.09 3.23
C TYR A 139 -9.90 0.81 3.74
N TYR A 140 -9.28 1.82 4.37
CA TYR A 140 -8.13 1.58 5.21
C TYR A 140 -8.58 0.91 6.50
N MET A 141 -8.11 -0.30 6.72
CA MET A 141 -8.49 -1.13 7.86
C MET A 141 -7.28 -1.46 8.73
N ARG A 142 -7.44 -1.43 10.05
CA ARG A 142 -6.35 -1.63 11.00
C ARG A 142 -6.79 -2.48 12.18
N THR A 143 -5.86 -3.30 12.71
CA THR A 143 -6.11 -4.01 13.99
C THR A 143 -5.81 -3.09 15.15
N VAL A 144 -6.62 -3.22 16.22
CA VAL A 144 -6.45 -2.44 17.45
C VAL A 144 -6.19 -3.34 18.66
N GLU A 145 -6.23 -4.67 18.48
CA GLU A 145 -6.05 -5.65 19.54
C GLU A 145 -5.18 -6.82 19.09
N PRO A 146 -4.44 -7.47 20.00
CA PRO A 146 -3.68 -8.68 19.67
C PRO A 146 -4.58 -9.79 19.14
N VAL A 147 -4.13 -10.46 18.08
CA VAL A 147 -4.88 -11.58 17.49
C VAL A 147 -4.51 -12.87 18.16
N MET A 148 -5.52 -13.64 18.54
CA MET A 148 -5.35 -14.99 19.07
C MET A 148 -5.95 -16.02 18.09
N ILE A 149 -5.19 -17.09 17.84
CA ILE A 149 -5.74 -18.27 17.15
C ILE A 149 -6.02 -19.31 18.19
N GLU A 150 -7.24 -19.84 18.21
CA GLU A 150 -7.57 -20.98 19.02
C GLU A 150 -6.72 -22.20 18.61
N LYS A 151 -6.08 -22.85 19.59
CA LYS A 151 -5.26 -24.07 19.37
C LYS A 151 -6.06 -25.21 18.76
N THR A 152 -7.38 -25.17 18.90
CA THR A 152 -8.34 -26.20 18.48
C THR A 152 -8.82 -26.06 17.04
N ASP A 153 -8.33 -25.08 16.28
CA ASP A 153 -8.73 -24.91 14.88
C ASP A 153 -8.30 -26.14 14.06
N LYS A 154 -9.28 -26.90 13.56
CA LYS A 154 -9.08 -28.10 12.75
C LYS A 154 -8.25 -27.82 11.48
N LEU A 155 -8.28 -26.59 10.98
CA LEU A 155 -7.49 -26.17 9.81
C LEU A 155 -5.98 -26.26 10.09
N ASN A 156 -5.54 -26.11 11.34
CA ASN A 156 -4.14 -26.27 11.73
C ASN A 156 -3.55 -27.66 11.43
N GLN A 157 -4.41 -28.69 11.29
CA GLN A 157 -3.97 -30.05 10.99
C GLN A 157 -3.79 -30.29 9.49
N VAL A 158 -4.38 -29.45 8.65
CA VAL A 158 -4.48 -29.66 7.20
C VAL A 158 -3.75 -28.59 6.40
N LEU A 159 -3.66 -27.39 6.96
CA LEU A 159 -3.09 -26.21 6.31
C LEU A 159 -1.81 -25.76 7.00
N ALA A 160 -0.85 -25.29 6.21
CA ALA A 160 0.38 -24.69 6.69
C ALA A 160 0.57 -23.29 6.10
N VAL A 161 0.97 -22.33 6.94
CA VAL A 161 1.44 -21.01 6.49
C VAL A 161 2.96 -21.02 6.56
N LYS A 162 3.61 -20.72 5.45
CA LYS A 162 5.07 -20.70 5.33
C LYS A 162 5.55 -19.43 4.64
N PRO A 163 6.77 -18.96 4.90
CA PRO A 163 7.41 -17.97 4.06
C PRO A 163 7.46 -18.45 2.61
N LEU A 164 7.28 -17.53 1.67
CA LEU A 164 7.49 -17.78 0.24
C LEU A 164 8.97 -18.11 0.01
N THR A 165 9.23 -19.06 -0.88
CA THR A 165 10.57 -19.35 -1.38
C THR A 165 10.58 -19.35 -2.90
N MET A 166 11.76 -19.21 -3.51
CA MET A 166 11.89 -19.16 -4.98
C MET A 166 11.24 -20.38 -5.67
N SER A 167 11.23 -21.55 -5.03
CA SER A 167 10.63 -22.78 -5.56
C SER A 167 9.11 -22.71 -5.75
N TYR A 168 8.42 -21.78 -5.07
CA TYR A 168 6.96 -21.61 -5.18
C TYR A 168 6.56 -20.44 -6.07
N VAL A 169 7.52 -19.60 -6.53
CA VAL A 169 7.23 -18.38 -7.29
C VAL A 169 6.33 -18.64 -8.50
N ASP A 170 6.64 -19.66 -9.31
CA ASP A 170 5.86 -19.95 -10.52
C ASP A 170 4.42 -20.39 -10.21
N GLN A 171 4.22 -21.18 -9.14
CA GLN A 171 2.88 -21.58 -8.70
C GLN A 171 2.08 -20.39 -8.19
N VAL A 172 2.71 -19.54 -7.37
CA VAL A 172 2.08 -18.33 -6.81
C VAL A 172 1.76 -17.34 -7.91
N ALA A 173 2.69 -17.09 -8.85
CA ALA A 173 2.49 -16.17 -9.96
C ALA A 173 1.31 -16.60 -10.87
N LYS A 174 1.18 -17.89 -11.13
CA LYS A 174 0.04 -18.43 -11.88
C LYS A 174 -1.28 -18.21 -11.13
N ALA A 175 -1.31 -18.48 -9.82
CA ALA A 175 -2.50 -18.30 -9.01
C ALA A 175 -2.85 -16.80 -8.85
N HIS A 176 -1.84 -15.91 -8.74
CA HIS A 176 -1.98 -14.46 -8.72
C HIS A 176 -2.59 -13.95 -10.03
N SER A 177 -2.02 -14.33 -11.17
CA SER A 177 -2.58 -14.01 -12.50
C SER A 177 -4.05 -14.40 -12.63
N ASN A 178 -4.44 -15.59 -12.14
CA ASN A 178 -5.84 -16.03 -12.13
C ASN A 178 -6.73 -15.25 -11.16
N ALA A 179 -6.18 -14.75 -10.08
CA ALA A 179 -6.93 -14.04 -9.04
C ALA A 179 -7.23 -12.60 -9.44
N PHE A 180 -6.24 -11.90 -10.01
CA PHE A 180 -6.26 -10.48 -10.33
C PHE A 180 -6.48 -10.18 -11.83
N GLY A 181 -6.21 -11.14 -12.71
CA GLY A 181 -6.41 -10.96 -14.15
C GLY A 181 -5.16 -10.50 -14.91
N ASP A 182 -4.03 -10.31 -14.23
CA ASP A 182 -2.78 -9.84 -14.81
C ASP A 182 -2.13 -10.85 -15.73
N ALA A 183 -1.24 -10.39 -16.62
CA ALA A 183 -0.37 -11.30 -17.36
C ALA A 183 0.55 -12.07 -16.41
N ILE A 184 0.83 -13.35 -16.72
CA ILE A 184 1.71 -14.20 -15.89
C ILE A 184 3.10 -13.55 -15.69
N ALA A 185 3.63 -12.85 -16.70
CA ALA A 185 4.91 -12.17 -16.61
C ALA A 185 4.89 -11.05 -15.56
N THR A 186 3.82 -10.23 -15.53
CA THR A 186 3.60 -9.18 -14.54
C THR A 186 3.49 -9.79 -13.14
N SER A 187 2.63 -10.80 -12.96
CA SER A 187 2.49 -11.52 -11.71
C SER A 187 3.82 -12.13 -11.24
N THR A 188 4.63 -12.68 -12.16
CA THR A 188 5.93 -13.25 -11.81
C THR A 188 6.90 -12.17 -11.32
N LYS A 189 6.93 -11.01 -11.99
CA LYS A 189 7.75 -9.85 -11.58
C LYS A 189 7.32 -9.38 -10.19
N TYR A 190 6.03 -9.19 -9.97
CA TYR A 190 5.46 -8.76 -8.69
C TYR A 190 5.84 -9.71 -7.54
N ILE A 191 5.60 -11.00 -7.69
CA ILE A 191 5.92 -12.01 -6.67
C ILE A 191 7.43 -12.11 -6.40
N LYS A 192 8.26 -11.97 -7.43
CA LYS A 192 9.72 -11.94 -7.25
C LYS A 192 10.17 -10.67 -6.53
N ASN A 193 9.62 -9.52 -6.87
CA ASN A 193 9.94 -8.26 -6.22
C ASN A 193 9.60 -8.33 -4.73
N SER A 194 8.40 -8.79 -4.36
CA SER A 194 8.01 -8.95 -2.96
C SER A 194 8.87 -9.96 -2.19
N LEU A 195 9.42 -10.98 -2.86
CA LEU A 195 10.33 -11.95 -2.23
C LEU A 195 11.74 -11.38 -2.02
N LEU A 196 12.19 -10.47 -2.87
CA LEU A 196 13.54 -9.91 -2.87
C LEU A 196 13.63 -8.59 -2.08
N ASP A 197 12.51 -7.97 -1.80
CA ASP A 197 12.47 -6.76 -0.97
C ASP A 197 12.84 -7.10 0.47
N LYS A 198 13.76 -6.30 1.05
CA LYS A 198 14.28 -6.50 2.41
C LYS A 198 13.24 -6.19 3.50
N ASP A 199 12.31 -5.28 3.21
CA ASP A 199 11.29 -4.80 4.13
C ASP A 199 9.96 -5.56 3.96
N THR A 200 9.86 -6.42 2.93
CA THR A 200 8.68 -7.23 2.64
C THR A 200 8.86 -8.69 3.07
N LYS A 201 7.88 -9.23 3.78
CA LYS A 201 7.75 -10.67 4.09
C LYS A 201 6.60 -11.27 3.31
N SER A 202 6.89 -12.24 2.46
CA SER A 202 5.89 -12.94 1.66
C SER A 202 5.55 -14.30 2.26
N PHE A 203 4.25 -14.62 2.31
CA PHE A 203 3.72 -15.87 2.88
C PHE A 203 2.86 -16.61 1.87
N ILE A 204 2.86 -17.94 1.98
CA ILE A 204 1.98 -18.82 1.22
C ILE A 204 1.15 -19.72 2.15
N LEU A 205 -0.10 -19.94 1.76
CA LEU A 205 -0.97 -20.93 2.37
C LEU A 205 -0.88 -22.23 1.58
N LEU A 206 -0.54 -23.32 2.26
CA LEU A 206 -0.33 -24.63 1.65
C LEU A 206 -1.30 -25.68 2.21
N LYS A 207 -1.72 -26.59 1.33
CA LYS A 207 -2.29 -27.89 1.68
C LYS A 207 -1.40 -28.97 1.06
N GLY A 208 -0.61 -29.64 1.90
CA GLY A 208 0.50 -30.46 1.40
C GLY A 208 1.51 -29.58 0.64
N ASN A 209 1.68 -29.83 -0.67
CA ASN A 209 2.54 -29.04 -1.56
C ASN A 209 1.74 -28.09 -2.49
N GLU A 210 0.43 -28.06 -2.37
CA GLU A 210 -0.44 -27.23 -3.19
C GLU A 210 -0.56 -25.83 -2.59
N VAL A 211 -0.31 -24.77 -3.40
CA VAL A 211 -0.48 -23.37 -3.01
C VAL A 211 -1.96 -23.01 -3.12
N LEU A 212 -2.55 -22.60 -2.01
CA LEU A 212 -3.94 -22.18 -1.92
C LEU A 212 -4.12 -20.66 -1.85
N GLY A 213 -3.09 -19.93 -1.47
CA GLY A 213 -3.14 -18.50 -1.32
C GLY A 213 -1.76 -17.90 -1.06
N TYR A 214 -1.69 -16.59 -1.17
CA TYR A 214 -0.49 -15.78 -0.98
C TYR A 214 -0.86 -14.47 -0.30
N CYS A 215 0.11 -13.88 0.38
CA CYS A 215 0.06 -12.51 0.87
C CYS A 215 1.48 -11.99 1.07
N ALA A 216 1.72 -10.74 0.76
CA ALA A 216 2.90 -10.01 1.16
C ALA A 216 2.56 -9.07 2.32
N VAL A 217 3.57 -8.76 3.12
CA VAL A 217 3.48 -7.87 4.28
C VAL A 217 4.67 -6.94 4.25
N ASP A 218 4.43 -5.65 4.05
CA ASP A 218 5.44 -4.61 4.20
C ASP A 218 5.64 -4.31 5.69
N HIS A 219 6.89 -4.38 6.11
CA HIS A 219 7.25 -4.21 7.53
C HIS A 219 7.61 -2.74 7.79
N GLY A 220 6.58 -1.95 8.09
CA GLY A 220 6.71 -0.53 8.41
C GLY A 220 7.16 -0.27 9.85
N GLU A 221 7.54 0.95 10.15
CA GLU A 221 7.98 1.37 11.49
C GLU A 221 6.81 1.35 12.50
N ASN A 222 5.61 1.72 12.07
CA ASN A 222 4.43 1.83 12.93
C ASN A 222 3.47 0.66 12.81
N GLU A 223 3.45 -0.03 11.67
CA GLU A 223 2.55 -1.13 11.37
C GLU A 223 3.09 -2.06 10.29
N ASP A 224 2.60 -3.29 10.28
CA ASP A 224 2.79 -4.23 9.17
C ASP A 224 1.61 -4.12 8.21
N TYR A 225 1.87 -3.76 6.96
CA TYR A 225 0.85 -3.56 5.93
C TYR A 225 0.71 -4.78 5.04
N PHE A 226 -0.49 -5.39 5.02
CA PHE A 226 -0.82 -6.57 4.22
C PHE A 226 -1.26 -6.17 2.81
N PHE A 227 -0.68 -6.76 1.79
CA PHE A 227 -1.02 -6.50 0.39
C PHE A 227 -0.94 -7.76 -0.48
N GLY A 228 -1.59 -7.72 -1.66
CA GLY A 228 -1.62 -8.84 -2.58
C GLY A 228 -2.26 -10.12 -2.02
N LEU A 229 -3.11 -10.00 -0.99
CA LEU A 229 -3.76 -11.15 -0.35
C LEU A 229 -4.78 -11.79 -1.30
N PHE A 230 -4.60 -13.05 -1.58
CA PHE A 230 -5.64 -13.85 -2.25
C PHE A 230 -5.72 -15.28 -1.74
N ILE A 231 -6.91 -15.87 -1.91
CA ILE A 231 -7.14 -17.32 -1.89
C ILE A 231 -7.57 -17.71 -3.29
N ASP A 232 -6.93 -18.73 -3.88
CA ASP A 232 -7.23 -19.22 -5.21
C ASP A 232 -8.69 -19.70 -5.30
N LYS A 233 -9.35 -19.38 -6.43
CA LYS A 233 -10.80 -19.51 -6.64
C LYS A 233 -11.40 -20.84 -6.18
N PRO A 234 -10.78 -22.04 -6.46
CA PRO A 234 -11.33 -23.34 -6.03
C PRO A 234 -11.39 -23.54 -4.51
N PHE A 235 -10.66 -22.70 -3.76
CA PHE A 235 -10.50 -22.84 -2.30
C PHE A 235 -11.25 -21.78 -1.50
N ARG A 236 -11.93 -20.85 -2.15
CA ARG A 236 -12.73 -19.79 -1.52
C ARG A 236 -13.97 -20.34 -0.80
N GLY A 237 -14.52 -19.58 0.13
CA GLY A 237 -15.74 -19.94 0.86
C GLY A 237 -15.56 -21.01 1.96
N LYS A 238 -14.33 -21.43 2.24
CA LYS A 238 -14.00 -22.52 3.20
C LYS A 238 -13.36 -22.00 4.50
N GLY A 239 -13.37 -20.70 4.74
CA GLY A 239 -12.74 -20.07 5.91
C GLY A 239 -11.22 -19.92 5.81
N PHE A 240 -10.61 -20.31 4.69
CA PHE A 240 -9.14 -20.31 4.52
C PHE A 240 -8.53 -18.91 4.55
N GLY A 241 -9.24 -17.87 4.04
CA GLY A 241 -8.75 -16.50 4.09
C GLY A 241 -8.60 -15.97 5.52
N THR A 242 -9.64 -16.12 6.34
CA THR A 242 -9.59 -15.73 7.76
C THR A 242 -8.53 -16.52 8.53
N PHE A 243 -8.40 -17.81 8.27
CA PHE A 243 -7.34 -18.64 8.85
C PHE A 243 -5.96 -18.14 8.47
N PHE A 244 -5.74 -17.85 7.18
CA PHE A 244 -4.45 -17.44 6.63
C PHE A 244 -3.97 -16.14 7.25
N ILE A 245 -4.81 -15.08 7.21
CA ILE A 245 -4.45 -13.79 7.74
C ILE A 245 -4.19 -13.84 9.26
N LYS A 246 -5.03 -14.53 10.03
CA LYS A 246 -4.79 -14.73 11.48
C LYS A 246 -3.49 -15.46 11.76
N LYS A 247 -3.13 -16.46 10.96
CA LYS A 247 -1.86 -17.18 11.11
C LYS A 247 -0.65 -16.30 10.83
N MET A 248 -0.68 -15.52 9.78
CA MET A 248 0.38 -14.55 9.47
C MET A 248 0.54 -13.56 10.63
N MET A 249 -0.55 -12.96 11.10
CA MET A 249 -0.53 -12.02 12.23
C MET A 249 0.11 -12.65 13.48
N VAL A 250 -0.23 -13.90 13.82
CA VAL A 250 0.38 -14.60 14.97
C VAL A 250 1.87 -14.89 14.75
N ILE A 251 2.31 -15.15 13.52
CA ILE A 251 3.73 -15.31 13.20
C ILE A 251 4.45 -13.98 13.41
N LEU A 252 3.93 -12.89 12.85
CA LEU A 252 4.50 -11.55 12.92
C LEU A 252 4.49 -11.00 14.35
N GLN A 253 3.44 -11.25 15.13
CA GLN A 253 3.39 -10.85 16.54
C GLN A 253 4.52 -11.49 17.38
N LYS A 254 4.92 -12.71 17.09
CA LYS A 254 6.07 -13.36 17.76
C LYS A 254 7.40 -12.69 17.41
N GLU A 255 7.45 -12.00 16.29
CA GLU A 255 8.62 -11.25 15.81
C GLU A 255 8.61 -9.79 16.32
N GLY A 256 7.53 -9.38 17.00
CA GLY A 256 7.43 -8.06 17.64
C GLY A 256 6.36 -7.14 17.04
N SER A 257 5.72 -7.52 15.93
CA SER A 257 4.65 -6.73 15.30
C SER A 257 3.46 -6.56 16.26
N LYS A 258 2.88 -5.37 16.30
CA LYS A 258 1.77 -5.04 17.20
C LYS A 258 0.52 -4.62 16.45
N VAL A 259 0.69 -3.97 15.34
CA VAL A 259 -0.37 -3.35 14.54
C VAL A 259 -0.29 -3.87 13.12
N PHE A 260 -1.44 -4.19 12.54
CA PHE A 260 -1.57 -4.67 11.17
C PHE A 260 -2.56 -3.79 10.44
N ALA A 261 -2.24 -3.43 9.20
CA ALA A 261 -3.08 -2.62 8.34
C ALA A 261 -3.23 -3.24 6.96
N LEU A 262 -4.25 -2.83 6.23
CA LEU A 262 -4.49 -3.15 4.83
C LEU A 262 -5.50 -2.19 4.21
N ASN A 263 -5.52 -2.15 2.88
CA ASN A 263 -6.64 -1.58 2.12
C ASN A 263 -7.55 -2.68 1.58
N ALA A 264 -8.82 -2.37 1.49
CA ALA A 264 -9.85 -3.25 0.91
C ALA A 264 -10.81 -2.43 0.08
N ASP A 265 -10.95 -2.76 -1.21
CA ASP A 265 -11.96 -2.20 -2.08
C ASP A 265 -13.33 -2.20 -1.39
N VAL A 266 -14.01 -1.05 -1.35
CA VAL A 266 -15.29 -0.85 -0.64
C VAL A 266 -16.39 -1.79 -1.14
N ASP A 267 -16.31 -2.27 -2.38
CA ASP A 267 -17.26 -3.19 -2.98
C ASP A 267 -16.89 -4.66 -2.74
N ASN A 268 -15.67 -4.96 -2.30
CA ASN A 268 -15.23 -6.31 -1.97
C ASN A 268 -15.71 -6.77 -0.59
N LYS A 269 -17.04 -6.88 -0.44
CA LYS A 269 -17.69 -7.28 0.84
C LYS A 269 -17.15 -8.60 1.40
N ALA A 270 -16.71 -9.51 0.51
CA ALA A 270 -16.16 -10.80 0.94
C ALA A 270 -14.80 -10.64 1.62
N ALA A 271 -13.91 -9.79 1.10
CA ALA A 271 -12.63 -9.47 1.70
C ALA A 271 -12.81 -8.70 3.02
N ILE A 272 -13.65 -7.65 3.02
CA ILE A 272 -13.98 -6.87 4.22
C ILE A 272 -14.44 -7.80 5.35
N HIS A 273 -15.37 -8.71 5.09
CA HIS A 273 -15.86 -9.66 6.08
C HIS A 273 -14.74 -10.58 6.63
N ILE A 274 -13.79 -11.00 5.78
CA ILE A 274 -12.62 -11.80 6.22
C ILE A 274 -11.75 -10.97 7.17
N TYR A 275 -11.51 -9.70 6.84
CA TYR A 275 -10.67 -8.80 7.62
C TYR A 275 -11.32 -8.44 8.97
N GLU A 276 -12.61 -8.11 8.98
CA GLU A 276 -13.36 -7.89 10.22
C GLU A 276 -13.31 -9.12 11.15
N LYS A 277 -13.50 -10.33 10.61
CA LYS A 277 -13.34 -11.59 11.36
C LYS A 277 -11.92 -11.82 11.86
N ALA A 278 -10.94 -11.25 11.21
CA ALA A 278 -9.54 -11.33 11.65
C ALA A 278 -9.21 -10.26 12.71
N GLY A 279 -10.10 -9.29 12.96
CA GLY A 279 -9.93 -8.27 13.98
C GLY A 279 -9.60 -6.88 13.44
N PHE A 280 -9.61 -6.70 12.12
CA PHE A 280 -9.46 -5.38 11.51
C PHE A 280 -10.74 -4.55 11.67
N LYS A 281 -10.57 -3.24 11.79
CA LYS A 281 -11.66 -2.26 11.80
C LYS A 281 -11.40 -1.21 10.74
N ILE A 282 -12.44 -0.76 10.07
CA ILE A 282 -12.37 0.37 9.15
C ILE A 282 -12.05 1.62 9.95
N LEU A 283 -10.99 2.33 9.61
CA LEU A 283 -10.59 3.59 10.22
C LEU A 283 -10.84 4.78 9.29
N SER A 284 -10.64 4.60 7.98
CA SER A 284 -10.77 5.64 6.99
C SER A 284 -11.21 5.05 5.65
N GLU A 285 -11.58 5.93 4.72
CA GLU A 285 -11.86 5.62 3.32
C GLU A 285 -10.82 6.38 2.47
N THR A 286 -10.02 5.63 1.73
CA THR A 286 -9.08 6.15 0.74
C THR A 286 -9.83 6.50 -0.53
N LEU A 287 -9.58 7.67 -1.07
CA LEU A 287 -10.24 8.22 -2.25
C LEU A 287 -9.20 8.58 -3.30
N TYR A 288 -9.52 8.32 -4.55
CA TYR A 288 -8.71 8.66 -5.71
C TYR A 288 -9.28 9.91 -6.39
N LEU A 289 -8.39 10.86 -6.73
CA LEU A 289 -8.77 12.16 -7.24
C LEU A 289 -8.14 12.40 -8.60
N LYS A 290 -8.96 12.74 -9.59
CA LYS A 290 -8.51 13.10 -10.95
C LYS A 290 -8.79 14.56 -11.28
N SER A 291 -8.11 15.09 -12.28
CA SER A 291 -8.40 16.42 -12.80
C SER A 291 -9.85 16.51 -13.30
N GLN A 292 -10.51 17.65 -13.10
CA GLN A 292 -11.84 17.90 -13.66
C GLN A 292 -11.84 18.02 -15.18
N GLU A 293 -10.66 18.28 -15.77
CA GLU A 293 -10.47 18.44 -17.22
C GLU A 293 -10.11 17.13 -17.94
N SER A 294 -9.96 16.03 -17.22
CA SER A 294 -9.66 14.69 -17.76
C SER A 294 -10.90 13.85 -18.00
#